data_6037512751320404b85d6e42180b05c9
#
_entry.id   6037512751320404b85d6e42180b05c9
#
_cell.length_a   1.000
_cell.length_b   1.000
_cell.length_c   1.000
_cell.angle_alpha   90.00
_cell.angle_beta   90.00
_cell.angle_gamma   90.00
#
_symmetry.space_group_name_H-M   'P 1'
#
loop_
_entity.id
_entity.type
_entity.pdbx_description
1 polymer ?
#
loop_
_entity_poly.entity_id
_entity_poly.type
_entity_poly.pdbx_seq_one_letter_code
_entity_poly.pdbx_strand_id
1 'polypeptide(L)'
;MVRRQFAIAVQAAVCALTPGCTTVVGGSPAPADTRGPLSQAPVAVTALDALLLDDRKVNDILGAGMRVRYRTQDMWDSSQTFSERSCLAMAGPAQQAVYADTGWTAVRGERLDDSYDDPNVRNDSVNQAVIAYPTARQANAFYDASVRRWSACANRRFVDHPPGQPEVAWAVADSHKVGGTLSTSEEQEGSEDGWRCQRALTARNNIVIDVAACGSFLPGAAAVDVAQQIAAAIVTR
;
A
#
# COMPACT_ATOMS: atom_id res chain seq x y z
N MET A 1 -41.38 -45.23 71.56
CA MET A 1 -39.99 -44.72 71.56
C MET A 1 -39.11 -45.80 70.92
N VAL A 2 -38.76 -45.67 69.64
CA VAL A 2 -38.04 -46.70 68.90
C VAL A 2 -36.65 -46.07 68.54
N ARG A 3 -35.60 -46.68 69.10
CA ARG A 3 -34.20 -46.47 68.74
C ARG A 3 -33.91 -47.15 67.41
N ARG A 4 -33.52 -46.36 66.39
CA ARG A 4 -32.93 -46.89 65.14
C ARG A 4 -31.41 -46.77 65.26
N GLN A 5 -30.73 -47.89 65.23
CA GLN A 5 -29.27 -47.99 65.14
C GLN A 5 -28.90 -47.86 63.64
N PHE A 6 -27.98 -47.00 63.37
CA PHE A 6 -27.35 -46.87 62.01
C PHE A 6 -26.06 -47.71 62.03
N ALA A 7 -26.00 -48.68 61.19
CA ALA A 7 -24.79 -49.47 60.93
C ALA A 7 -23.95 -48.73 59.91
N ILE A 8 -22.70 -48.50 60.28
CA ILE A 8 -21.69 -47.86 59.35
C ILE A 8 -20.99 -48.98 58.62
N ALA A 9 -21.21 -49.10 57.31
CA ALA A 9 -20.49 -50.02 56.43
C ALA A 9 -19.17 -49.33 55.98
N VAL A 10 -18.05 -49.91 56.38
CA VAL A 10 -16.71 -49.51 55.92
C VAL A 10 -16.45 -50.22 54.59
N GLN A 11 -16.43 -49.54 53.50
CA GLN A 11 -15.98 -50.05 52.19
C GLN A 11 -14.45 -49.83 52.10
N ALA A 12 -13.74 -50.96 52.04
CA ALA A 12 -12.32 -50.94 51.73
C ALA A 12 -12.12 -50.80 50.22
N ALA A 13 -11.53 -49.69 49.78
CA ALA A 13 -11.14 -49.46 48.39
C ALA A 13 -9.83 -50.20 48.10
N VAL A 14 -9.90 -51.22 47.25
CA VAL A 14 -8.73 -51.92 46.70
C VAL A 14 -8.18 -51.09 45.53
N CYS A 15 -7.03 -50.44 45.70
CA CYS A 15 -6.28 -49.82 44.62
C CYS A 15 -5.61 -50.92 43.76
N ALA A 16 -6.16 -51.18 42.57
CA ALA A 16 -5.49 -52.00 41.58
C ALA A 16 -4.36 -51.18 40.93
N LEU A 17 -3.13 -51.56 41.19
CA LEU A 17 -1.92 -51.00 40.51
C LEU A 17 -1.87 -51.61 39.11
N THR A 18 -2.26 -50.86 38.12
CA THR A 18 -1.98 -51.21 36.71
C THR A 18 -0.54 -50.83 36.37
N PRO A 19 0.29 -51.79 35.89
CA PRO A 19 1.62 -51.44 35.36
C PRO A 19 1.43 -50.67 34.05
N GLY A 20 1.68 -49.35 34.08
CA GLY A 20 1.75 -48.52 32.89
C GLY A 20 2.95 -48.95 32.05
N CYS A 21 2.70 -49.45 30.83
CA CYS A 21 3.76 -49.63 29.84
C CYS A 21 4.33 -48.27 29.43
N THR A 22 5.48 -47.92 29.96
CA THR A 22 6.28 -46.79 29.45
C THR A 22 6.96 -47.25 28.17
N THR A 23 6.39 -46.91 27.01
CA THR A 23 7.08 -47.00 25.74
C THR A 23 8.13 -45.90 25.71
N VAL A 24 9.39 -46.28 25.86
CA VAL A 24 10.53 -45.37 25.60
C VAL A 24 10.61 -45.14 24.10
N VAL A 25 10.09 -44.01 23.61
CA VAL A 25 10.33 -43.58 22.23
C VAL A 25 11.76 -43.10 22.16
N GLY A 26 12.64 -43.98 21.67
CA GLY A 26 14.04 -43.65 21.36
C GLY A 26 14.09 -42.76 20.11
N GLY A 27 13.86 -41.43 20.29
CA GLY A 27 14.09 -40.44 19.28
C GLY A 27 15.20 -39.52 19.76
N SER A 28 16.29 -39.36 19.00
CA SER A 28 17.20 -38.26 19.21
C SER A 28 16.43 -36.95 18.97
N PRO A 29 16.51 -35.97 19.88
CA PRO A 29 15.89 -34.68 19.62
C PRO A 29 16.58 -34.05 18.41
N ALA A 30 15.95 -34.10 17.23
CA ALA A 30 16.31 -33.25 16.14
C ALA A 30 15.84 -31.83 16.49
N PRO A 31 16.69 -30.80 16.28
CA PRO A 31 16.19 -29.43 16.38
C PRO A 31 14.99 -29.31 15.44
N ALA A 32 13.84 -28.94 15.94
CA ALA A 32 12.72 -28.62 15.09
C ALA A 32 13.23 -27.56 14.11
N ASP A 33 13.10 -27.83 12.81
CA ASP A 33 13.38 -26.85 11.76
C ASP A 33 12.25 -25.79 11.81
N THR A 34 12.24 -25.05 12.92
CA THR A 34 11.33 -23.92 13.18
C THR A 34 11.80 -22.65 12.53
N ARG A 35 12.63 -22.76 11.49
CA ARG A 35 12.82 -21.64 10.57
C ARG A 35 11.57 -21.55 9.71
N GLY A 36 10.52 -20.91 10.27
CA GLY A 36 9.54 -20.28 9.40
C GLY A 36 10.24 -19.45 8.33
N PRO A 37 9.61 -19.14 7.20
CA PRO A 37 10.23 -18.34 6.17
C PRO A 37 10.86 -17.11 6.83
N LEU A 38 12.18 -16.95 6.68
CA LEU A 38 12.91 -15.81 7.25
C LEU A 38 12.17 -14.55 6.79
N SER A 39 11.62 -13.79 7.73
CA SER A 39 10.99 -12.53 7.36
C SER A 39 12.08 -11.69 6.67
N GLN A 40 11.81 -11.27 5.46
CA GLN A 40 12.73 -10.45 4.69
C GLN A 40 13.09 -9.22 5.52
N ALA A 41 14.38 -8.88 5.62
CA ALA A 41 14.83 -7.70 6.35
C ALA A 41 14.14 -6.43 5.78
N PRO A 42 13.82 -5.44 6.62
CA PRO A 42 13.30 -4.17 6.14
C PRO A 42 14.26 -3.50 5.15
N VAL A 43 13.71 -2.91 4.11
CA VAL A 43 14.47 -2.08 3.18
C VAL A 43 15.01 -0.86 3.91
N ALA A 44 16.31 -0.60 3.80
CA ALA A 44 16.96 0.54 4.43
C ALA A 44 16.57 1.87 3.73
N VAL A 45 16.49 2.96 4.48
CA VAL A 45 16.17 4.29 3.94
C VAL A 45 17.15 4.73 2.83
N THR A 46 18.41 4.35 2.95
CA THR A 46 19.45 4.64 1.96
C THR A 46 19.24 3.94 0.63
N ALA A 47 18.39 2.95 0.56
CA ALA A 47 18.08 2.22 -0.67
C ALA A 47 16.84 2.77 -1.42
N LEU A 48 16.09 3.72 -0.84
CA LEU A 48 14.81 4.18 -1.38
C LEU A 48 14.95 4.84 -2.75
N ASP A 49 15.98 5.69 -2.96
CA ASP A 49 16.18 6.36 -4.25
C ASP A 49 16.36 5.37 -5.40
N ALA A 50 16.99 4.23 -5.13
CA ALA A 50 17.22 3.17 -6.11
C ALA A 50 16.01 2.25 -6.34
N LEU A 51 14.88 2.50 -5.70
CA LEU A 51 13.61 1.81 -5.96
C LEU A 51 12.77 2.53 -6.99
N LEU A 52 12.86 3.85 -7.10
CA LEU A 52 12.14 4.61 -8.10
C LEU A 52 12.57 4.16 -9.51
N LEU A 53 11.61 4.08 -10.42
CA LEU A 53 11.93 3.76 -11.81
C LEU A 53 12.62 4.96 -12.47
N ASP A 54 13.65 4.70 -13.24
CA ASP A 54 14.27 5.69 -14.09
C ASP A 54 13.32 6.12 -15.24
N ASP A 55 13.62 7.24 -15.87
CA ASP A 55 12.83 7.81 -16.97
C ASP A 55 12.65 6.84 -18.14
N ARG A 56 13.66 6.03 -18.47
CA ARG A 56 13.57 5.02 -19.54
C ARG A 56 12.47 4.00 -19.23
N LYS A 57 12.45 3.42 -18.03
CA LYS A 57 11.45 2.43 -17.65
C LYS A 57 10.04 3.01 -17.60
N VAL A 58 9.90 4.22 -17.08
CA VAL A 58 8.62 4.93 -17.08
C VAL A 58 8.16 5.15 -18.51
N ASN A 59 9.04 5.61 -19.41
CA ASN A 59 8.73 5.85 -20.82
C ASN A 59 8.39 4.56 -21.58
N ASP A 60 9.07 3.45 -21.28
CA ASP A 60 8.76 2.13 -21.86
C ASP A 60 7.34 1.67 -21.46
N ILE A 61 6.88 1.98 -20.23
CA ILE A 61 5.53 1.63 -19.77
C ILE A 61 4.48 2.53 -20.42
N LEU A 62 4.73 3.83 -20.51
CA LEU A 62 3.73 4.80 -20.95
C LEU A 62 3.77 5.08 -22.47
N GLY A 63 4.81 4.66 -23.17
CA GLY A 63 5.00 5.00 -24.57
C GLY A 63 5.27 6.51 -24.79
N ALA A 64 5.95 7.14 -23.82
CA ALA A 64 6.14 8.59 -23.73
C ALA A 64 7.61 9.00 -23.80
N GLY A 65 7.87 10.30 -23.74
CA GLY A 65 9.23 10.90 -23.71
C GLY A 65 9.50 11.75 -22.46
N MET A 66 8.99 11.30 -21.31
CA MET A 66 9.08 12.02 -20.04
C MET A 66 10.51 12.12 -19.52
N ARG A 67 10.75 13.16 -18.75
CA ARG A 67 12.00 13.38 -18.01
C ARG A 67 11.68 13.69 -16.56
N VAL A 68 12.62 13.38 -15.67
CA VAL A 68 12.52 13.76 -14.26
C VAL A 68 12.57 15.28 -14.15
N ARG A 69 11.51 15.87 -13.58
CA ARG A 69 11.40 17.31 -13.33
C ARG A 69 11.89 17.69 -11.95
N TYR A 70 11.49 16.92 -10.96
CA TYR A 70 12.02 17.11 -9.62
C TYR A 70 11.96 15.84 -8.79
N ARG A 71 12.78 15.82 -7.74
CA ARG A 71 12.81 14.80 -6.69
C ARG A 71 12.52 15.44 -5.35
N THR A 72 11.88 14.70 -4.47
CA THR A 72 11.58 15.15 -3.11
C THR A 72 11.88 14.07 -2.08
N GLN A 73 12.19 14.52 -0.87
CA GLN A 73 12.25 13.71 0.35
C GLN A 73 11.13 14.10 1.32
N ASP A 74 10.22 14.95 0.88
CA ASP A 74 9.06 15.43 1.61
C ASP A 74 7.77 14.91 0.97
N MET A 75 6.72 14.79 1.78
CA MET A 75 5.37 14.49 1.28
C MET A 75 4.84 15.69 0.49
N TRP A 76 4.04 15.40 -0.53
CA TRP A 76 3.26 16.43 -1.23
C TRP A 76 2.09 16.91 -0.36
N ASP A 77 1.62 18.11 -0.60
CA ASP A 77 0.47 18.66 0.10
C ASP A 77 -0.47 19.41 -0.85
N SER A 78 -1.58 18.77 -1.18
CA SER A 78 -2.69 19.36 -1.93
C SER A 78 -3.87 19.77 -1.04
N SER A 79 -3.70 19.80 0.28
CA SER A 79 -4.80 20.04 1.23
C SER A 79 -5.42 21.43 1.12
N GLN A 80 -4.71 22.38 0.53
CA GLN A 80 -5.17 23.76 0.36
C GLN A 80 -5.96 23.96 -0.94
N THR A 81 -5.75 23.10 -1.94
CA THR A 81 -6.39 23.22 -3.26
C THR A 81 -7.52 22.24 -3.45
N PHE A 82 -7.52 21.13 -2.72
CA PHE A 82 -8.46 20.04 -2.88
C PHE A 82 -9.72 20.22 -2.01
N SER A 83 -10.90 20.28 -2.65
CA SER A 83 -12.16 20.62 -1.98
C SER A 83 -12.63 19.58 -0.96
N GLU A 84 -12.30 18.30 -1.17
CA GLU A 84 -12.79 17.18 -0.37
C GLU A 84 -11.67 16.52 0.43
N ARG A 85 -11.38 17.02 1.60
CA ARG A 85 -10.25 16.54 2.43
C ARG A 85 -10.34 15.06 2.80
N SER A 86 -11.52 14.50 2.92
CA SER A 86 -11.69 13.07 3.21
C SER A 86 -11.22 12.18 2.05
N CYS A 87 -11.14 12.74 0.84
CA CYS A 87 -10.68 12.08 -0.37
C CYS A 87 -9.31 12.60 -0.87
N LEU A 88 -8.56 13.29 -0.04
CA LEU A 88 -7.25 13.85 -0.42
C LEU A 88 -6.28 12.81 -0.99
N ALA A 89 -6.44 11.52 -0.62
CA ALA A 89 -5.69 10.44 -1.24
C ALA A 89 -5.89 10.33 -2.76
N MET A 90 -6.93 10.93 -3.30
CA MET A 90 -7.19 11.00 -4.75
C MET A 90 -6.40 12.13 -5.41
N ALA A 91 -6.09 13.21 -4.72
CA ALA A 91 -5.37 14.36 -5.28
C ALA A 91 -3.94 14.03 -5.79
N GLY A 92 -3.37 12.92 -5.37
CA GLY A 92 -2.05 12.48 -5.80
C GLY A 92 -1.37 11.54 -4.81
N PRO A 93 -0.21 10.98 -5.14
CA PRO A 93 0.54 10.11 -4.23
C PRO A 93 1.12 10.88 -3.05
N ALA A 94 1.48 10.15 -1.99
CA ALA A 94 2.27 10.64 -0.85
C ALA A 94 1.74 11.97 -0.25
N GLN A 95 0.42 12.14 -0.11
CA GLN A 95 -0.18 13.35 0.46
C GLN A 95 0.07 13.44 1.96
N GLN A 96 0.68 14.52 2.45
CA GLN A 96 1.10 14.70 3.84
C GLN A 96 -0.02 14.39 4.85
N ALA A 97 -1.22 14.94 4.65
CA ALA A 97 -2.33 14.73 5.56
C ALA A 97 -2.88 13.30 5.53
N VAL A 98 -2.69 12.55 4.44
CA VAL A 98 -3.09 11.13 4.32
C VAL A 98 -2.13 10.23 5.08
N TYR A 99 -0.84 10.57 5.10
CA TYR A 99 0.21 9.83 5.79
C TYR A 99 0.49 10.31 7.22
N ALA A 100 -0.13 11.41 7.65
CA ALA A 100 0.02 11.90 9.02
C ALA A 100 -0.34 10.82 10.05
N ASP A 101 0.46 10.72 11.11
CA ASP A 101 0.28 9.80 12.26
C ASP A 101 0.27 8.30 11.89
N THR A 102 0.69 7.92 10.68
CA THR A 102 0.74 6.52 10.26
C THR A 102 2.06 5.82 10.61
N GLY A 103 3.05 6.57 11.10
CA GLY A 103 4.34 6.05 11.54
C GLY A 103 5.33 5.77 10.42
N TRP A 104 5.18 6.39 9.23
CA TRP A 104 6.20 6.35 8.19
C TRP A 104 7.52 7.00 8.66
N THR A 105 8.64 6.63 8.08
CA THR A 105 9.98 7.06 8.51
C THR A 105 10.74 7.84 7.46
N ALA A 106 10.50 7.57 6.20
CA ALA A 106 11.14 8.27 5.08
C ALA A 106 10.28 8.16 3.82
N VAL A 107 10.40 9.13 2.94
CA VAL A 107 9.80 9.14 1.61
C VAL A 107 10.85 9.50 0.57
N ARG A 108 10.70 8.96 -0.64
CA ARG A 108 11.30 9.45 -1.86
C ARG A 108 10.21 9.58 -2.89
N GLY A 109 10.10 10.76 -3.46
CA GLY A 109 9.14 11.05 -4.51
C GLY A 109 9.83 11.64 -5.73
N GLU A 110 9.27 11.38 -6.88
CA GLU A 110 9.75 11.87 -8.16
C GLU A 110 8.57 12.21 -9.07
N ARG A 111 8.66 13.33 -9.75
CA ARG A 111 7.75 13.68 -10.84
C ARG A 111 8.50 13.62 -12.15
N LEU A 112 7.92 12.92 -13.09
CA LEU A 112 8.31 12.91 -14.50
C LEU A 112 7.17 13.54 -15.31
N ASP A 113 7.51 14.29 -16.32
CA ASP A 113 6.57 14.75 -17.34
C ASP A 113 7.27 14.97 -18.68
N ASP A 114 6.48 15.07 -19.74
CA ASP A 114 6.96 15.35 -21.10
C ASP A 114 6.79 16.82 -21.48
N SER A 115 6.64 17.72 -20.48
CA SER A 115 6.45 19.13 -20.72
C SER A 115 7.56 19.71 -21.59
N TYR A 116 7.15 20.16 -22.74
CA TYR A 116 7.89 21.13 -23.51
C TYR A 116 7.61 22.50 -22.89
N ASP A 117 8.49 23.46 -23.10
CA ASP A 117 8.40 24.80 -22.49
C ASP A 117 7.16 25.62 -22.95
N ASP A 118 6.09 24.96 -23.39
CA ASP A 118 4.82 25.58 -23.74
C ASP A 118 3.79 25.33 -22.62
N PRO A 119 3.42 26.39 -21.86
CA PRO A 119 2.45 26.27 -20.78
C PRO A 119 1.02 25.95 -21.26
N ASN A 120 0.76 26.03 -22.56
CA ASN A 120 -0.54 25.70 -23.13
C ASN A 120 -0.68 24.23 -23.54
N VAL A 121 0.43 23.48 -23.57
CA VAL A 121 0.42 22.05 -23.85
C VAL A 121 0.22 21.27 -22.56
N ARG A 122 -0.80 20.45 -22.52
CA ARG A 122 -1.03 19.48 -21.45
C ARG A 122 -0.05 18.35 -21.59
N ASN A 123 0.69 18.10 -20.53
CA ASN A 123 1.78 17.16 -20.55
C ASN A 123 1.42 15.91 -19.77
N ASP A 124 1.59 14.74 -20.37
CA ASP A 124 1.52 13.49 -19.64
C ASP A 124 2.51 13.49 -18.48
N SER A 125 2.13 12.90 -17.37
CA SER A 125 2.98 12.92 -16.19
C SER A 125 2.85 11.67 -15.33
N VAL A 126 3.95 11.34 -14.64
CA VAL A 126 3.98 10.32 -13.60
C VAL A 126 4.54 10.93 -12.32
N ASN A 127 3.81 10.75 -11.23
CA ASN A 127 4.32 10.97 -9.89
C ASN A 127 4.46 9.59 -9.23
N GLN A 128 5.67 9.22 -8.86
CA GLN A 128 5.98 7.98 -8.15
C GLN A 128 6.57 8.28 -6.79
N ALA A 129 6.15 7.54 -5.77
CA ALA A 129 6.67 7.65 -4.43
C ALA A 129 6.87 6.29 -3.76
N VAL A 130 7.94 6.17 -2.98
CA VAL A 130 8.20 5.04 -2.09
C VAL A 130 8.32 5.55 -0.67
N ILE A 131 7.52 4.98 0.23
CA ILE A 131 7.39 5.41 1.62
C ILE A 131 7.78 4.26 2.53
N ALA A 132 8.82 4.48 3.34
CA ALA A 132 9.32 3.48 4.28
C ALA A 132 8.57 3.53 5.61
N TYR A 133 8.32 2.35 6.15
CA TYR A 133 7.81 2.11 7.49
C TYR A 133 8.85 1.33 8.31
N PRO A 134 8.79 1.34 9.65
CA PRO A 134 9.68 0.53 10.47
C PRO A 134 9.56 -0.98 10.19
N THR A 135 8.36 -1.45 9.83
CA THR A 135 8.05 -2.87 9.61
C THR A 135 7.10 -3.10 8.45
N ALA A 136 7.15 -4.28 7.85
CA ALA A 136 6.19 -4.73 6.84
C ALA A 136 4.74 -4.71 7.36
N ARG A 137 4.52 -5.00 8.65
CA ARG A 137 3.19 -4.95 9.27
C ARG A 137 2.60 -3.54 9.24
N GLN A 138 3.40 -2.50 9.51
CA GLN A 138 2.94 -1.11 9.47
C GLN A 138 2.64 -0.66 8.04
N ALA A 139 3.48 -1.00 7.07
CA ALA A 139 3.22 -0.73 5.66
C ALA A 139 1.91 -1.38 5.18
N ASN A 140 1.69 -2.65 5.53
CA ASN A 140 0.45 -3.35 5.20
C ASN A 140 -0.77 -2.76 5.92
N ALA A 141 -0.64 -2.33 7.18
CA ALA A 141 -1.73 -1.67 7.90
C ALA A 141 -2.15 -0.35 7.23
N PHE A 142 -1.19 0.42 6.72
CA PHE A 142 -1.48 1.61 5.91
C PHE A 142 -2.20 1.24 4.61
N TYR A 143 -1.71 0.22 3.90
CA TYR A 143 -2.36 -0.28 2.68
C TYR A 143 -3.81 -0.69 2.93
N ASP A 144 -4.08 -1.49 3.96
CA ASP A 144 -5.44 -1.93 4.31
C ASP A 144 -6.36 -0.76 4.68
N ALA A 145 -5.83 0.26 5.36
CA ALA A 145 -6.55 1.48 5.63
C ALA A 145 -6.86 2.26 4.34
N SER A 146 -5.92 2.28 3.39
CA SER A 146 -6.08 2.94 2.10
C SER A 146 -7.14 2.27 1.22
N VAL A 147 -7.26 0.94 1.26
CA VAL A 147 -8.36 0.21 0.58
C VAL A 147 -9.72 0.76 1.02
N ARG A 148 -9.94 0.94 2.32
CA ARG A 148 -11.19 1.49 2.84
C ARG A 148 -11.41 2.95 2.46
N ARG A 149 -10.35 3.78 2.52
CA ARG A 149 -10.41 5.20 2.17
C ARG A 149 -10.76 5.40 0.69
N TRP A 150 -10.09 4.67 -0.20
CA TRP A 150 -10.34 4.79 -1.63
C TRP A 150 -11.76 4.33 -2.01
N SER A 151 -12.23 3.23 -1.41
CA SER A 151 -13.61 2.76 -1.61
C SER A 151 -14.65 3.81 -1.14
N ALA A 152 -14.36 4.57 -0.07
CA ALA A 152 -15.24 5.62 0.39
C ALA A 152 -15.25 6.85 -0.54
N CYS A 153 -14.25 7.00 -1.40
CA CYS A 153 -14.13 8.08 -2.39
C CYS A 153 -14.57 7.65 -3.80
N ALA A 154 -14.84 6.36 -4.02
CA ALA A 154 -15.31 5.85 -5.30
C ALA A 154 -16.65 6.49 -5.70
N ASN A 155 -16.80 6.76 -6.99
CA ASN A 155 -17.99 7.39 -7.58
C ASN A 155 -18.32 8.78 -7.00
N ARG A 156 -17.32 9.46 -6.43
CA ARG A 156 -17.46 10.83 -5.93
C ARG A 156 -16.86 11.84 -6.90
N ARG A 157 -17.34 13.07 -6.77
CA ARG A 157 -16.84 14.22 -7.49
C ARG A 157 -16.12 15.14 -6.50
N PHE A 158 -15.00 15.69 -6.91
CA PHE A 158 -14.31 16.74 -6.16
C PHE A 158 -13.78 17.82 -7.11
N VAL A 159 -13.35 18.93 -6.54
CA VAL A 159 -12.78 20.06 -7.26
C VAL A 159 -11.39 20.35 -6.72
N ASP A 160 -10.44 20.58 -7.62
CA ASP A 160 -9.14 21.13 -7.32
C ASP A 160 -9.10 22.61 -7.71
N HIS A 161 -8.53 23.44 -6.84
CA HIS A 161 -8.42 24.88 -6.99
C HIS A 161 -6.93 25.28 -7.14
N PRO A 162 -6.26 24.94 -8.25
CA PRO A 162 -4.85 25.23 -8.40
C PRO A 162 -4.60 26.76 -8.40
N PRO A 163 -3.58 27.25 -7.70
CA PRO A 163 -3.32 28.67 -7.57
C PRO A 163 -3.14 29.35 -8.95
N GLY A 164 -3.92 30.41 -9.18
CA GLY A 164 -3.83 31.20 -10.42
C GLY A 164 -4.36 30.51 -11.69
N GLN A 165 -5.05 29.39 -11.54
CA GLN A 165 -5.67 28.65 -12.64
C GLN A 165 -7.18 28.48 -12.38
N PRO A 166 -7.99 28.20 -13.41
CA PRO A 166 -9.37 27.79 -13.22
C PRO A 166 -9.48 26.51 -12.36
N GLU A 167 -10.57 26.42 -11.61
CA GLU A 167 -10.88 25.19 -10.89
C GLU A 167 -11.11 24.01 -11.84
N VAL A 168 -10.72 22.83 -11.39
CA VAL A 168 -10.80 21.61 -12.17
C VAL A 168 -11.64 20.60 -11.42
N ALA A 169 -12.70 20.11 -12.04
CA ALA A 169 -13.55 19.08 -11.47
C ALA A 169 -13.13 17.69 -11.94
N TRP A 170 -13.20 16.74 -11.03
CA TRP A 170 -12.80 15.35 -11.22
C TRP A 170 -13.91 14.39 -10.80
N ALA A 171 -14.11 13.35 -11.56
CA ALA A 171 -14.96 12.21 -11.23
C ALA A 171 -14.07 10.99 -10.92
N VAL A 172 -14.23 10.40 -9.74
CA VAL A 172 -13.49 9.21 -9.31
C VAL A 172 -14.25 7.96 -9.71
N ALA A 173 -13.58 7.02 -10.36
CA ALA A 173 -14.14 5.70 -10.67
C ALA A 173 -14.11 4.76 -9.44
N ASP A 174 -14.67 3.56 -9.61
CA ASP A 174 -14.55 2.49 -8.61
C ASP A 174 -13.08 2.13 -8.35
N SER A 175 -12.78 1.79 -7.10
CA SER A 175 -11.47 1.27 -6.74
C SER A 175 -11.45 -0.26 -6.88
N HIS A 176 -10.35 -0.76 -7.41
CA HIS A 176 -10.13 -2.19 -7.65
C HIS A 176 -8.87 -2.69 -6.96
N LYS A 177 -8.89 -3.96 -6.55
CA LYS A 177 -7.71 -4.62 -5.96
C LYS A 177 -7.37 -5.86 -6.78
N VAL A 178 -6.23 -5.81 -7.46
CA VAL A 178 -5.72 -6.91 -8.29
C VAL A 178 -4.26 -7.18 -7.96
N GLY A 179 -3.92 -8.43 -7.67
CA GLY A 179 -2.53 -8.82 -7.40
C GLY A 179 -1.88 -8.09 -6.22
N GLY A 180 -2.66 -7.65 -5.22
CA GLY A 180 -2.14 -6.87 -4.09
C GLY A 180 -1.93 -5.38 -4.38
N THR A 181 -2.28 -4.91 -5.57
CA THR A 181 -2.26 -3.49 -5.94
C THR A 181 -3.68 -2.94 -5.93
N LEU A 182 -3.90 -1.87 -5.19
CA LEU A 182 -5.11 -1.06 -5.19
C LEU A 182 -5.00 -0.04 -6.33
N SER A 183 -6.04 0.13 -7.12
CA SER A 183 -6.08 1.07 -8.24
C SER A 183 -7.44 1.71 -8.40
N THR A 184 -7.44 2.92 -8.97
CA THR A 184 -8.62 3.65 -9.43
C THR A 184 -8.21 4.58 -10.56
N SER A 185 -9.18 5.22 -11.21
CA SER A 185 -8.96 6.32 -12.13
C SER A 185 -9.81 7.52 -11.76
N GLU A 186 -9.36 8.67 -12.22
CA GLU A 186 -10.04 9.95 -12.07
C GLU A 186 -10.11 10.60 -13.44
N GLU A 187 -11.30 11.01 -13.84
CA GLU A 187 -11.52 11.71 -15.11
C GLU A 187 -11.76 13.19 -14.85
N GLN A 188 -11.07 14.06 -15.59
CA GLN A 188 -11.33 15.48 -15.54
C GLN A 188 -12.61 15.80 -16.30
N GLU A 189 -13.60 16.37 -15.60
CA GLU A 189 -14.86 16.78 -16.23
C GLU A 189 -14.65 17.91 -17.23
N GLY A 190 -15.30 17.81 -18.37
CA GLY A 190 -15.23 18.83 -19.42
C GLY A 190 -13.90 18.86 -20.18
N SER A 191 -13.02 17.90 -20.00
CA SER A 191 -11.82 17.78 -20.81
C SER A 191 -12.17 17.30 -22.23
N GLU A 192 -11.82 18.10 -23.23
CA GLU A 192 -12.06 17.77 -24.63
C GLU A 192 -11.21 16.59 -25.12
N ASP A 193 -10.06 16.37 -24.50
CA ASP A 193 -9.08 15.34 -24.85
C ASP A 193 -9.16 14.09 -23.95
N GLY A 194 -10.16 14.02 -23.06
CA GLY A 194 -10.36 12.88 -22.17
C GLY A 194 -9.27 12.75 -21.10
N TRP A 195 -8.75 13.87 -20.60
CA TRP A 195 -7.70 13.87 -19.57
C TRP A 195 -8.09 13.11 -18.33
N ARG A 196 -7.26 12.18 -17.93
CA ARG A 196 -7.48 11.33 -16.76
C ARG A 196 -6.20 11.05 -16.00
N CYS A 197 -6.34 10.69 -14.75
CA CYS A 197 -5.27 10.15 -13.91
C CYS A 197 -5.59 8.71 -13.51
N GLN A 198 -4.62 7.83 -13.56
CA GLN A 198 -4.66 6.51 -12.94
C GLN A 198 -3.89 6.58 -11.63
N ARG A 199 -4.43 5.96 -10.58
CA ARG A 199 -3.80 5.82 -9.28
C ARG A 199 -3.49 4.36 -8.99
N ALA A 200 -2.35 4.11 -8.38
CA ALA A 200 -1.99 2.78 -7.89
C ALA A 200 -1.27 2.87 -6.53
N LEU A 201 -1.63 1.97 -5.62
CA LEU A 201 -1.00 1.86 -4.30
C LEU A 201 -0.79 0.38 -3.97
N THR A 202 0.41 0.03 -3.53
CA THR A 202 0.73 -1.32 -3.07
C THR A 202 1.71 -1.27 -1.91
N ALA A 203 1.79 -2.35 -1.14
CA ALA A 203 2.80 -2.52 -0.10
C ALA A 203 3.66 -3.75 -0.40
N ARG A 204 4.97 -3.58 -0.24
CA ARG A 204 5.94 -4.68 -0.38
C ARG A 204 7.02 -4.54 0.68
N ASN A 205 7.23 -5.59 1.49
CA ASN A 205 8.05 -5.52 2.68
C ASN A 205 7.60 -4.33 3.56
N ASN A 206 8.50 -3.47 4.01
CA ASN A 206 8.21 -2.27 4.79
C ASN A 206 7.99 -1.00 3.94
N ILE A 207 7.77 -1.15 2.64
CA ILE A 207 7.59 -0.03 1.71
C ILE A 207 6.15 0.03 1.21
N VAL A 208 5.54 1.21 1.28
CA VAL A 208 4.36 1.57 0.50
C VAL A 208 4.83 2.25 -0.79
N ILE A 209 4.25 1.85 -1.89
CA ILE A 209 4.48 2.40 -3.22
C ILE A 209 3.19 3.08 -3.64
N ASP A 210 3.26 4.36 -3.95
CA ASP A 210 2.11 5.22 -4.27
C ASP A 210 2.39 5.97 -5.58
N VAL A 211 1.54 5.77 -6.58
CA VAL A 211 1.78 6.23 -7.96
C VAL A 211 0.55 6.91 -8.52
N ALA A 212 0.77 7.97 -9.29
CA ALA A 212 -0.21 8.54 -10.19
C ALA A 212 0.40 8.68 -11.59
N ALA A 213 -0.36 8.31 -12.61
CA ALA A 213 -0.04 8.57 -14.01
C ALA A 213 -1.21 9.34 -14.63
N CYS A 214 -0.94 10.49 -15.22
CA CYS A 214 -1.96 11.38 -15.80
C CYS A 214 -1.65 11.67 -17.26
N GLY A 215 -2.68 11.69 -18.11
CA GLY A 215 -2.58 11.97 -19.53
C GLY A 215 -3.89 11.74 -20.27
N SER A 216 -3.93 12.15 -21.54
CA SER A 216 -5.09 11.94 -22.41
C SER A 216 -5.13 10.53 -22.99
N PHE A 217 -3.98 9.90 -23.21
CA PHE A 217 -3.83 8.60 -23.89
C PHE A 217 -3.04 7.59 -23.07
N LEU A 218 -3.35 7.45 -21.77
CA LEU A 218 -2.66 6.50 -20.93
C LEU A 218 -2.92 5.06 -21.38
N PRO A 219 -1.88 4.21 -21.48
CA PRO A 219 -2.06 2.77 -21.66
C PRO A 219 -2.82 2.15 -20.48
N GLY A 220 -3.46 1.01 -20.71
CA GLY A 220 -4.52 0.43 -19.88
C GLY A 220 -4.33 0.49 -18.36
N ALA A 221 -3.15 0.12 -17.84
CA ALA A 221 -2.88 0.04 -16.39
C ALA A 221 -1.55 0.72 -15.99
N ALA A 222 -1.19 1.82 -16.64
CA ALA A 222 0.12 2.46 -16.52
C ALA A 222 0.58 2.68 -15.06
N ALA A 223 -0.26 3.24 -14.20
CA ALA A 223 0.10 3.46 -12.80
C ALA A 223 0.32 2.13 -12.03
N VAL A 224 -0.47 1.10 -12.35
CA VAL A 224 -0.30 -0.25 -11.76
C VAL A 224 1.01 -0.88 -12.22
N ASP A 225 1.34 -0.76 -13.49
CA ASP A 225 2.56 -1.33 -14.07
C ASP A 225 3.81 -0.66 -13.46
N VAL A 226 3.80 0.67 -13.30
CA VAL A 226 4.87 1.39 -12.57
C VAL A 226 4.98 0.87 -11.13
N ALA A 227 3.87 0.80 -10.39
CA ALA A 227 3.90 0.35 -9.00
C ALA A 227 4.38 -1.10 -8.86
N GLN A 228 3.99 -1.98 -9.77
CA GLN A 228 4.39 -3.39 -9.76
C GLN A 228 5.86 -3.57 -10.13
N GLN A 229 6.41 -2.81 -11.06
CA GLN A 229 7.86 -2.85 -11.36
C GLN A 229 8.70 -2.39 -10.18
N ILE A 230 8.27 -1.33 -9.48
CA ILE A 230 8.93 -0.92 -8.22
C ILE A 230 8.84 -2.03 -7.17
N ALA A 231 7.67 -2.64 -7.00
CA ALA A 231 7.45 -3.73 -6.04
C ALA A 231 8.32 -4.96 -6.35
N ALA A 232 8.50 -5.30 -7.61
CA ALA A 232 9.35 -6.41 -8.05
C ALA A 232 10.83 -6.19 -7.68
N ALA A 233 11.33 -4.95 -7.77
CA ALA A 233 12.70 -4.61 -7.39
C ALA A 233 12.97 -4.80 -5.87
N ILE A 234 11.94 -4.74 -5.01
CA ILE A 234 12.07 -4.98 -3.57
C ILE A 234 12.25 -6.46 -3.24
N VAL A 235 11.66 -7.35 -4.01
CA VAL A 235 11.73 -8.82 -3.77
C VAL A 235 13.09 -9.40 -4.13
N THR A 236 13.83 -8.76 -5.02
CA THR A 236 15.12 -9.25 -5.56
C THR A 236 16.35 -8.74 -4.81
N ARG A 237 16.20 -8.00 -3.73
CA ARG A 237 17.29 -7.38 -2.95
C ARG A 237 17.56 -8.07 -1.62
#